data_8e50ac65ba02a5d9506747baa76f1a67
#
_entry.id   8e50ac65ba02a5d9506747baa76f1a67
#
_cell.length_a   1.000
_cell.length_b   1.000
_cell.length_c   1.000
_cell.angle_alpha   90.00
_cell.angle_beta   90.00
_cell.angle_gamma   90.00
#
_symmetry.space_group_name_H-M   'P 1'
#
loop_
_entity.id
_entity.type
_entity.pdbx_description
1 polymer ?
#
loop_
_entity_poly.entity_id
_entity_poly.type
_entity_poly.pdbx_seq_one_letter_code
_entity_poly.pdbx_strand_id
1 'polypeptide(L)'
;EDHQTRYKTAAEYTTIWREILTRSHTGESYSFKGERLQVENAKLLYPPVQKPYPPLWFGGSSDDAVELAAEQVDTYLTWGEPPAAVKEKLELVRQKAAARGRSLTYGIRLHVIVRESNEEAWAAAEQLIQHIDDATIAAAQAKFKQMDSVGQRRMAELHNGDRTKLE
;
A
#
# COMPACT_ATOMS: atom_id res chain seq x y z
N GLU A 1 -18.13 6.05 -3.32
CA GLU A 1 -18.09 4.99 -2.30
C GLU A 1 -17.27 5.45 -1.11
N ASP A 2 -17.74 5.14 0.09
CA ASP A 2 -16.98 5.37 1.31
C ASP A 2 -15.74 4.46 1.40
N HIS A 3 -14.85 4.78 2.33
CA HIS A 3 -13.58 4.09 2.50
C HIS A 3 -13.77 2.59 2.82
N GLN A 4 -14.67 2.26 3.74
CA GLN A 4 -14.91 0.88 4.16
C GLN A 4 -15.47 0.02 3.02
N THR A 5 -16.43 0.56 2.26
CA THR A 5 -17.03 -0.12 1.10
C THR A 5 -15.99 -0.44 0.03
N ARG A 6 -15.05 0.49 -0.23
CA ARG A 6 -13.94 0.24 -1.17
C ARG A 6 -13.07 -0.95 -0.76
N TYR A 7 -12.76 -1.09 0.54
CA TYR A 7 -11.95 -2.22 1.02
C TYR A 7 -12.69 -3.54 1.02
N LYS A 8 -14.00 -3.56 1.27
CA LYS A 8 -14.83 -4.76 1.08
C LYS A 8 -14.80 -5.23 -0.36
N THR A 9 -15.01 -4.31 -1.31
CA THR A 9 -14.94 -4.61 -2.74
C THR A 9 -13.54 -5.12 -3.13
N ALA A 10 -12.48 -4.49 -2.60
CA ALA A 10 -11.10 -4.92 -2.85
C ALA A 10 -10.82 -6.33 -2.31
N ALA A 11 -11.33 -6.68 -1.14
CA ALA A 11 -11.18 -8.02 -0.56
C ALA A 11 -11.87 -9.09 -1.43
N GLU A 12 -13.10 -8.86 -1.86
CA GLU A 12 -13.82 -9.77 -2.76
C GLU A 12 -13.11 -9.90 -4.11
N TYR A 13 -12.67 -8.77 -4.69
CA TYR A 13 -11.91 -8.77 -5.94
C TYR A 13 -10.62 -9.58 -5.82
N THR A 14 -9.86 -9.38 -4.76
CA THR A 14 -8.60 -10.09 -4.52
C THR A 14 -8.83 -11.59 -4.34
N THR A 15 -9.89 -11.99 -3.63
CA THR A 15 -10.32 -13.39 -3.50
C THR A 15 -10.62 -14.01 -4.86
N ILE A 16 -11.45 -13.35 -5.67
CA ILE A 16 -11.81 -13.82 -7.01
C ILE A 16 -10.54 -13.96 -7.87
N TRP A 17 -9.68 -12.96 -7.86
CA TRP A 17 -8.45 -12.93 -8.65
C TRP A 17 -7.53 -14.10 -8.28
N ARG A 18 -7.27 -14.31 -6.99
CA ARG A 18 -6.41 -15.40 -6.51
C ARG A 18 -6.96 -16.77 -6.88
N GLU A 19 -8.25 -16.99 -6.66
CA GLU A 19 -8.90 -18.27 -6.95
C GLU A 19 -8.89 -18.59 -8.45
N ILE A 20 -9.23 -17.63 -9.31
CA ILE A 20 -9.21 -17.86 -10.76
C ILE A 20 -7.80 -18.20 -11.24
N LEU A 21 -6.78 -17.46 -10.79
CA LEU A 21 -5.39 -17.73 -11.17
C LEU A 21 -4.90 -19.07 -10.67
N THR A 22 -5.19 -19.42 -9.41
CA THR A 22 -4.80 -20.70 -8.83
C THR A 22 -5.45 -21.87 -9.57
N ARG A 23 -6.75 -21.81 -9.80
CA ARG A 23 -7.53 -22.87 -10.47
C ARG A 23 -7.21 -23.02 -11.94
N SER A 24 -6.70 -21.96 -12.58
CA SER A 24 -6.29 -22.02 -13.98
C SER A 24 -5.21 -23.06 -14.26
N HIS A 25 -4.39 -23.44 -13.25
CA HIS A 25 -3.36 -24.45 -13.39
C HIS A 25 -3.95 -25.89 -13.55
N THR A 26 -5.16 -26.11 -13.05
CA THR A 26 -5.88 -27.40 -13.19
C THR A 26 -6.97 -27.34 -14.25
N GLY A 27 -7.20 -26.16 -14.82
CA GLY A 27 -8.27 -25.93 -15.80
C GLY A 27 -9.67 -25.87 -15.19
N GLU A 28 -9.77 -25.74 -13.85
CA GLU A 28 -11.03 -25.57 -13.14
C GLU A 28 -11.59 -24.17 -13.27
N SER A 29 -12.92 -24.05 -13.27
CA SER A 29 -13.61 -22.78 -13.15
C SER A 29 -13.84 -22.40 -11.70
N TYR A 30 -14.08 -21.11 -11.47
CA TYR A 30 -14.43 -20.56 -10.18
C TYR A 30 -15.72 -19.75 -10.25
N SER A 31 -16.58 -19.97 -9.26
CA SER A 31 -17.78 -19.16 -9.06
C SER A 31 -17.72 -18.55 -7.66
N PHE A 32 -18.08 -17.27 -7.58
CA PHE A 32 -18.10 -16.53 -6.32
C PHE A 32 -19.33 -15.64 -6.29
N LYS A 33 -19.96 -15.55 -5.13
CA LYS A 33 -21.05 -14.62 -4.87
C LYS A 33 -20.81 -13.94 -3.54
N GLY A 34 -20.32 -12.70 -3.61
CA GLY A 34 -20.10 -11.83 -2.46
C GLY A 34 -21.24 -10.84 -2.24
N GLU A 35 -20.97 -9.87 -1.38
CA GLU A 35 -21.87 -8.73 -1.14
C GLU A 35 -21.83 -7.72 -2.31
N ARG A 36 -20.67 -7.55 -2.93
CA ARG A 36 -20.36 -6.52 -3.93
C ARG A 36 -20.10 -7.08 -5.32
N LEU A 37 -19.45 -8.23 -5.39
CA LEU A 37 -19.02 -8.82 -6.65
C LEU A 37 -19.56 -10.25 -6.81
N GLN A 38 -19.83 -10.60 -8.06
CA GLN A 38 -20.25 -11.93 -8.43
C GLN A 38 -19.57 -12.34 -9.72
N VAL A 39 -19.09 -13.59 -9.77
CA VAL A 39 -18.62 -14.23 -11.00
C VAL A 39 -19.18 -15.64 -11.09
N GLU A 40 -19.46 -16.10 -12.30
CA GLU A 40 -19.97 -17.46 -12.56
C GLU A 40 -19.08 -18.14 -13.58
N ASN A 41 -18.62 -19.36 -13.23
CA ASN A 41 -17.81 -20.21 -14.10
C ASN A 41 -16.60 -19.50 -14.73
N ALA A 42 -16.02 -18.54 -14.00
CA ALA A 42 -14.86 -17.78 -14.48
C ALA A 42 -13.64 -18.72 -14.64
N LYS A 43 -12.98 -18.60 -15.77
CA LYS A 43 -11.83 -19.43 -16.13
C LYS A 43 -10.85 -18.66 -16.99
N LEU A 44 -9.57 -18.82 -16.72
CA LEU A 44 -8.52 -18.34 -17.63
C LEU A 44 -8.20 -19.41 -18.67
N LEU A 45 -8.00 -18.95 -19.90
CA LEU A 45 -7.55 -19.82 -20.99
C LEU A 45 -6.10 -20.30 -20.78
N TYR A 46 -5.28 -19.42 -20.21
CA TYR A 46 -3.86 -19.68 -19.95
C TYR A 46 -3.53 -19.42 -18.48
N PRO A 47 -2.92 -20.38 -17.78
CA PRO A 47 -2.47 -20.16 -16.40
C PRO A 47 -1.28 -19.19 -16.36
N PRO A 48 -1.07 -18.48 -15.24
CA PRO A 48 0.15 -17.70 -15.04
C PRO A 48 1.38 -18.61 -14.95
N VAL A 49 2.55 -18.09 -15.26
CA VAL A 49 3.82 -18.83 -15.09
C VAL A 49 4.12 -19.06 -13.62
N GLN A 50 3.89 -18.05 -12.80
CA GLN A 50 4.08 -18.12 -11.35
C GLN A 50 2.96 -18.92 -10.68
N LYS A 51 3.34 -19.77 -9.70
CA LYS A 51 2.40 -20.61 -8.96
C LYS A 51 2.39 -20.22 -7.49
N PRO A 52 1.22 -20.24 -6.83
CA PRO A 52 -0.12 -20.51 -7.40
C PRO A 52 -0.65 -19.35 -8.25
N TYR A 53 -0.12 -18.14 -8.06
CA TYR A 53 -0.40 -16.88 -8.77
C TYR A 53 0.80 -15.93 -8.61
N PRO A 54 0.91 -14.84 -9.40
CA PRO A 54 1.90 -13.79 -9.18
C PRO A 54 1.76 -13.16 -7.79
N PRO A 55 2.83 -12.98 -7.00
CA PRO A 55 2.74 -12.42 -5.65
C PRO A 55 2.01 -11.09 -5.61
N LEU A 56 1.08 -10.94 -4.67
CA LEU A 56 0.30 -9.73 -4.47
C LEU A 56 1.05 -8.75 -3.56
N TRP A 57 1.21 -7.54 -4.05
CA TRP A 57 1.85 -6.43 -3.34
C TRP A 57 0.81 -5.36 -3.06
N PHE A 58 0.72 -4.94 -1.83
CA PHE A 58 -0.28 -3.96 -1.42
C PHE A 58 0.26 -3.03 -0.34
N GLY A 59 -0.13 -1.74 -0.41
CA GLY A 59 0.21 -0.72 0.56
C GLY A 59 -1.02 0.07 1.01
N GLY A 60 -1.13 0.28 2.31
CA GLY A 60 -2.18 1.08 2.90
C GLY A 60 -1.98 1.22 4.41
N SER A 61 -2.46 2.32 5.00
CA SER A 61 -2.20 2.67 6.39
C SER A 61 -3.46 2.74 7.25
N SER A 62 -4.64 2.54 6.69
CA SER A 62 -5.90 2.44 7.46
C SER A 62 -6.06 1.05 8.05
N ASP A 63 -6.91 0.92 9.06
CA ASP A 63 -7.21 -0.37 9.68
C ASP A 63 -7.75 -1.37 8.67
N ASP A 64 -8.66 -0.95 7.79
CA ASP A 64 -9.19 -1.80 6.71
C ASP A 64 -8.11 -2.25 5.74
N ALA A 65 -7.14 -1.36 5.42
CA ALA A 65 -6.00 -1.71 4.58
C ALA A 65 -5.09 -2.74 5.23
N VAL A 66 -4.84 -2.60 6.53
CA VAL A 66 -4.04 -3.54 7.31
C VAL A 66 -4.73 -4.90 7.41
N GLU A 67 -6.05 -4.93 7.58
CA GLU A 67 -6.85 -6.17 7.58
C GLU A 67 -6.76 -6.87 6.22
N LEU A 68 -7.01 -6.15 5.12
CA LEU A 68 -6.89 -6.67 3.77
C LEU A 68 -5.49 -7.24 3.50
N ALA A 69 -4.45 -6.49 3.92
CA ALA A 69 -3.07 -6.95 3.76
C ALA A 69 -2.81 -8.25 4.53
N ALA A 70 -3.18 -8.31 5.80
CA ALA A 70 -2.98 -9.48 6.65
C ALA A 70 -3.71 -10.73 6.11
N GLU A 71 -4.86 -10.54 5.48
CA GLU A 71 -5.70 -11.62 4.96
C GLU A 71 -5.31 -12.08 3.55
N GLN A 72 -4.95 -11.16 2.66
CA GLN A 72 -4.98 -11.43 1.22
C GLN A 72 -3.63 -11.32 0.51
N VAL A 73 -2.67 -10.51 0.99
CA VAL A 73 -1.47 -10.19 0.20
C VAL A 73 -0.23 -10.95 0.63
N ASP A 74 0.76 -11.00 -0.24
CA ASP A 74 2.03 -11.69 -0.01
C ASP A 74 3.12 -10.73 0.46
N THR A 75 3.06 -9.47 0.00
CA THR A 75 3.99 -8.41 0.39
C THR A 75 3.23 -7.16 0.82
N TYR A 76 3.48 -6.72 2.05
CA TYR A 76 2.96 -5.44 2.54
C TYR A 76 3.97 -4.33 2.31
N LEU A 77 3.52 -3.23 1.71
CA LEU A 77 4.33 -2.05 1.43
C LEU A 77 3.98 -0.92 2.40
N THR A 78 4.99 -0.28 2.98
CA THR A 78 4.82 0.94 3.76
C THR A 78 5.52 2.13 3.11
N TRP A 79 5.09 3.33 3.46
CA TRP A 79 5.80 4.56 3.10
C TRP A 79 6.96 4.79 4.04
N GLY A 80 7.91 5.65 3.62
CA GLY A 80 9.02 6.10 4.44
C GLY A 80 8.53 7.03 5.55
N GLU A 81 8.17 6.44 6.66
CA GLU A 81 7.90 7.12 7.93
C GLU A 81 9.15 6.97 8.84
N PRO A 82 9.24 7.70 9.96
CA PRO A 82 10.31 7.48 10.93
C PRO A 82 10.41 6.01 11.34
N PRO A 83 11.62 5.46 11.58
CA PRO A 83 11.82 4.03 11.82
C PRO A 83 10.94 3.43 12.92
N ALA A 84 10.69 4.19 13.99
CA ALA A 84 9.81 3.75 15.08
C ALA A 84 8.36 3.54 14.60
N ALA A 85 7.81 4.48 13.81
CA ALA A 85 6.46 4.39 13.27
C ALA A 85 6.32 3.24 12.25
N VAL A 86 7.35 3.03 11.42
CA VAL A 86 7.41 1.87 10.52
C VAL A 86 7.42 0.57 11.31
N LYS A 87 8.25 0.48 12.36
CA LYS A 87 8.32 -0.72 13.22
C LYS A 87 6.95 -1.06 13.82
N GLU A 88 6.27 -0.10 14.41
CA GLU A 88 4.93 -0.31 15.00
C GLU A 88 3.93 -0.81 13.96
N LYS A 89 3.89 -0.19 12.79
CA LYS A 89 3.02 -0.59 11.70
C LYS A 89 3.30 -2.02 11.22
N LEU A 90 4.56 -2.35 10.99
CA LEU A 90 4.95 -3.70 10.55
C LEU A 90 4.62 -4.74 11.61
N GLU A 91 4.79 -4.43 12.90
CA GLU A 91 4.43 -5.33 13.99
C GLU A 91 2.92 -5.59 14.02
N LEU A 92 2.10 -4.55 13.87
CA LEU A 92 0.64 -4.70 13.78
C LEU A 92 0.23 -5.62 12.61
N VAL A 93 0.79 -5.38 11.41
CA VAL A 93 0.49 -6.22 10.24
C VAL A 93 0.94 -7.65 10.48
N ARG A 94 2.13 -7.86 11.08
CA ARG A 94 2.66 -9.19 11.40
C ARG A 94 1.75 -9.95 12.36
N GLN A 95 1.30 -9.32 13.44
CA GLN A 95 0.40 -9.93 14.42
C GLN A 95 -0.93 -10.35 13.79
N LYS A 96 -1.53 -9.46 12.97
CA LYS A 96 -2.78 -9.76 12.28
C LYS A 96 -2.64 -10.89 11.25
N ALA A 97 -1.53 -10.94 10.53
CA ALA A 97 -1.23 -12.02 9.60
C ALA A 97 -1.00 -13.36 10.34
N ALA A 98 -0.22 -13.34 11.42
CA ALA A 98 0.05 -14.52 12.23
C ALA A 98 -1.22 -15.11 12.86
N ALA A 99 -2.16 -14.27 13.30
CA ALA A 99 -3.47 -14.70 13.80
C ALA A 99 -4.31 -15.46 12.74
N ARG A 100 -3.96 -15.27 11.46
CA ARG A 100 -4.56 -15.97 10.31
C ARG A 100 -3.69 -17.12 9.77
N GLY A 101 -2.65 -17.50 10.50
CA GLY A 101 -1.69 -18.52 10.09
C GLY A 101 -0.83 -18.12 8.88
N ARG A 102 -0.68 -16.82 8.62
CA ARG A 102 0.04 -16.27 7.47
C ARG A 102 1.33 -15.55 7.87
N SER A 103 2.28 -15.53 6.95
CA SER A 103 3.51 -14.75 7.01
C SER A 103 3.61 -13.92 5.74
N LEU A 104 3.98 -12.65 5.87
CA LEU A 104 4.15 -11.72 4.77
C LEU A 104 5.61 -11.31 4.63
N THR A 105 6.00 -10.93 3.40
CA THR A 105 7.19 -10.12 3.17
C THR A 105 6.87 -8.64 3.30
N TYR A 106 7.88 -7.81 3.47
CA TYR A 106 7.71 -6.37 3.70
C TYR A 106 8.58 -5.57 2.76
N GLY A 107 8.03 -4.47 2.27
CA GLY A 107 8.75 -3.50 1.46
C GLY A 107 8.50 -2.07 1.96
N ILE A 108 9.40 -1.17 1.62
CA ILE A 108 9.27 0.25 1.94
C ILE A 108 9.50 1.10 0.70
N ARG A 109 8.70 2.14 0.52
CA ARG A 109 8.89 3.15 -0.51
C ARG A 109 9.64 4.33 0.07
N LEU A 110 10.83 4.58 -0.47
CA LEU A 110 11.69 5.70 -0.08
C LEU A 110 12.01 6.58 -1.29
N HIS A 111 12.19 7.86 -1.05
CA HIS A 111 12.91 8.75 -1.95
C HIS A 111 14.39 8.67 -1.59
N VAL A 112 15.22 8.29 -2.55
CA VAL A 112 16.65 8.06 -2.31
C VAL A 112 17.46 9.01 -3.17
N ILE A 113 18.40 9.73 -2.55
CA ILE A 113 19.36 10.59 -3.22
C ILE A 113 20.76 10.07 -2.87
N VAL A 114 21.48 9.58 -3.88
CA VAL A 114 22.82 9.01 -3.72
C VAL A 114 23.85 10.01 -4.24
N ARG A 115 24.83 10.38 -3.40
CA ARG A 115 25.96 11.22 -3.72
C ARG A 115 27.22 10.64 -3.06
N GLU A 116 28.38 11.24 -3.32
CA GLU A 116 29.66 10.82 -2.74
C GLU A 116 29.73 11.11 -1.24
N SER A 117 29.06 12.17 -0.77
CA SER A 117 28.97 12.52 0.65
C SER A 117 27.53 12.82 1.08
N ASN A 118 27.28 12.80 2.38
CA ASN A 118 26.00 13.18 2.97
C ASN A 118 25.67 14.65 2.71
N GLU A 119 26.67 15.53 2.78
CA GLU A 119 26.54 16.95 2.53
C GLU A 119 26.06 17.23 1.10
N GLU A 120 26.62 16.52 0.12
CA GLU A 120 26.20 16.63 -1.28
C GLU A 120 24.78 16.06 -1.48
N ALA A 121 24.42 14.98 -0.79
CA ALA A 121 23.09 14.41 -0.87
C ALA A 121 22.03 15.38 -0.31
N TRP A 122 22.29 16.03 0.83
CA TRP A 122 21.40 17.02 1.39
C TRP A 122 21.31 18.28 0.53
N ALA A 123 22.42 18.78 0.00
CA ALA A 123 22.41 19.90 -0.95
C ALA A 123 21.58 19.60 -2.20
N ALA A 124 21.66 18.37 -2.72
CA ALA A 124 20.81 17.94 -3.84
C ALA A 124 19.32 17.87 -3.46
N ALA A 125 18.99 17.45 -2.23
CA ALA A 125 17.62 17.45 -1.73
C ALA A 125 17.06 18.88 -1.64
N GLU A 126 17.84 19.83 -1.12
CA GLU A 126 17.46 21.24 -1.05
C GLU A 126 17.23 21.83 -2.44
N GLN A 127 18.07 21.49 -3.42
CA GLN A 127 17.89 21.94 -4.81
C GLN A 127 16.56 21.48 -5.40
N LEU A 128 16.05 20.30 -5.05
CA LEU A 128 14.77 19.79 -5.56
C LEU A 128 13.58 20.61 -5.09
N ILE A 129 13.66 21.22 -3.91
CA ILE A 129 12.54 21.95 -3.30
C ILE A 129 12.72 23.48 -3.29
N GLN A 130 13.90 24.00 -3.64
CA GLN A 130 14.23 25.42 -3.53
C GLN A 130 13.29 26.38 -4.31
N HIS A 131 12.66 25.87 -5.37
CA HIS A 131 11.75 26.66 -6.21
C HIS A 131 10.27 26.49 -5.85
N ILE A 132 9.97 25.71 -4.81
CA ILE A 132 8.59 25.55 -4.34
C ILE A 132 8.27 26.72 -3.42
N ASP A 133 7.37 27.59 -3.84
CA ASP A 133 6.94 28.73 -3.04
C ASP A 133 5.93 28.37 -1.94
N ASP A 134 5.77 29.25 -0.96
CA ASP A 134 4.89 29.01 0.18
C ASP A 134 3.42 28.93 -0.22
N ALA A 135 3.00 29.61 -1.30
CA ALA A 135 1.64 29.54 -1.81
C ALA A 135 1.34 28.14 -2.40
N THR A 136 2.29 27.56 -3.12
CA THR A 136 2.21 26.21 -3.64
C THR A 136 2.12 25.18 -2.49
N ILE A 137 2.93 25.35 -1.43
CA ILE A 137 2.89 24.49 -0.24
C ILE A 137 1.52 24.59 0.44
N ALA A 138 1.03 25.79 0.69
CA ALA A 138 -0.26 26.02 1.33
C ALA A 138 -1.43 25.42 0.52
N ALA A 139 -1.42 25.59 -0.82
CA ALA A 139 -2.41 25.02 -1.70
C ALA A 139 -2.40 23.47 -1.68
N ALA A 140 -1.22 22.85 -1.70
CA ALA A 140 -1.06 21.40 -1.60
C ALA A 140 -1.57 20.88 -0.26
N GLN A 141 -1.24 21.54 0.85
CA GLN A 141 -1.72 21.16 2.18
C GLN A 141 -3.23 21.28 2.33
N ALA A 142 -3.83 22.35 1.81
CA ALA A 142 -5.28 22.53 1.82
C ALA A 142 -5.97 21.39 1.05
N LYS A 143 -5.40 20.96 -0.07
CA LYS A 143 -5.88 19.83 -0.84
C LYS A 143 -5.73 18.49 -0.08
N PHE A 144 -4.59 18.24 0.56
CA PHE A 144 -4.37 17.02 1.33
C PHE A 144 -5.30 16.90 2.53
N LYS A 145 -5.65 18.00 3.21
CA LYS A 145 -6.63 18.01 4.31
C LYS A 145 -8.03 17.57 3.86
N GLN A 146 -8.37 17.73 2.58
CA GLN A 146 -9.65 17.32 2.02
C GLN A 146 -9.67 15.85 1.57
N MET A 147 -8.50 15.20 1.51
CA MET A 147 -8.41 13.80 1.08
C MET A 147 -8.76 12.85 2.19
N ASP A 148 -9.61 11.86 1.89
CA ASP A 148 -9.89 10.73 2.77
C ASP A 148 -8.77 9.68 2.65
N SER A 149 -7.57 10.02 3.14
CA SER A 149 -6.40 9.15 3.09
C SER A 149 -5.62 9.22 4.40
N VAL A 150 -5.60 8.11 5.13
CA VAL A 150 -4.83 7.97 6.38
C VAL A 150 -3.33 8.16 6.12
N GLY A 151 -2.81 7.61 5.03
CA GLY A 151 -1.40 7.77 4.65
C GLY A 151 -1.02 9.23 4.43
N GLN A 152 -1.84 9.99 3.70
CA GLN A 152 -1.60 11.42 3.46
C GLN A 152 -1.63 12.25 4.74
N ARG A 153 -2.57 11.98 5.65
CA ARG A 153 -2.63 12.65 6.96
C ARG A 153 -1.38 12.38 7.77
N ARG A 154 -0.93 11.15 7.88
CA ARG A 154 0.30 10.78 8.58
C ARG A 154 1.53 11.49 8.03
N MET A 155 1.66 11.57 6.71
CA MET A 155 2.76 12.30 6.08
C MET A 155 2.69 13.81 6.33
N ALA A 156 1.50 14.40 6.32
CA ALA A 156 1.31 15.81 6.64
C ALA A 156 1.65 16.15 8.10
N GLU A 157 1.39 15.24 9.03
CA GLU A 157 1.71 15.39 10.45
C GLU A 157 3.22 15.38 10.73
N LEU A 158 4.03 14.70 9.92
CA LEU A 158 5.48 14.59 10.13
C LEU A 158 6.20 15.94 10.01
N HIS A 159 5.83 16.76 9.06
CA HIS A 159 6.50 18.05 8.79
C HIS A 159 5.58 19.27 8.89
N ASN A 160 4.26 19.08 9.00
CA ASN A 160 3.26 20.15 9.11
C ASN A 160 3.51 21.33 8.16
N GLY A 161 4.00 21.06 6.95
CA GLY A 161 4.33 22.03 5.93
C GLY A 161 5.63 22.81 6.11
N ASP A 162 6.42 22.43 7.07
CA ASP A 162 7.75 23.00 7.22
C ASP A 162 8.68 22.37 6.16
N ARG A 163 8.98 23.14 5.12
CA ARG A 163 9.88 22.72 4.04
C ARG A 163 11.35 22.59 4.46
N THR A 164 11.71 23.04 5.65
CA THR A 164 13.08 22.91 6.18
C THR A 164 13.31 21.56 6.86
N LYS A 165 12.26 20.79 7.12
CA LYS A 165 12.34 19.44 7.68
C LYS A 165 12.42 18.41 6.57
N LEU A 166 13.59 18.25 6.01
CA LEU A 166 13.96 17.14 5.14
C LEU A 166 14.54 16.00 5.99
N GLU A 167 13.69 15.31 6.77
CA GLU A 167 14.12 14.15 7.57
C GLU A 167 13.59 12.85 6.95
#